data_101688a9c23ea2b33b2d7f0b6bd823ef
#
_entry.id   101688a9c23ea2b33b2d7f0b6bd823ef
#
_cell.length_a   1.000
_cell.length_b   1.000
_cell.length_c   1.000
_cell.angle_alpha   90.00
_cell.angle_beta   90.00
_cell.angle_gamma   90.00
#
_symmetry.space_group_name_H-M   'P 1'
#
loop_
_entity.id
_entity.type
_entity.pdbx_description
1 polymer ?
#
loop_
_entity_poly.entity_id
_entity_poly.type
_entity_poly.pdbx_seq_one_letter_code
_entity_poly.pdbx_strand_id
1 'polypeptide(L)'
;MDQVAVIGGGASGIMAAICAGRQGAQVTVFEAADRIGKTILATGNGRCNLSNADIMSSDYNRPDFVQAAMDALPPEEVQLFFSDAGLLSIQEDEGRIEGNIARHPKDRM
;
A
#
# COMPACT_ATOMS: atom_id res chain seq x y z
N MET A 1 -12.79 -15.28 18.64
CA MET A 1 -12.34 -14.68 17.34
C MET A 1 -12.93 -13.28 17.25
N ASP A 2 -12.07 -12.29 17.18
CA ASP A 2 -12.54 -10.91 17.02
C ASP A 2 -13.10 -10.69 15.63
N GLN A 3 -14.16 -9.89 15.57
CA GLN A 3 -14.73 -9.43 14.30
C GLN A 3 -14.32 -7.98 14.06
N VAL A 4 -13.79 -7.70 12.89
CA VAL A 4 -13.31 -6.37 12.51
C VAL A 4 -14.02 -5.92 11.23
N ALA A 5 -14.61 -4.75 11.27
CA ALA A 5 -15.17 -4.10 10.11
C ALA A 5 -14.22 -3.00 9.62
N VAL A 6 -13.85 -3.06 8.37
CA VAL A 6 -13.02 -2.03 7.72
C VAL A 6 -13.91 -1.23 6.78
N ILE A 7 -13.98 0.05 6.99
CA ILE A 7 -14.78 0.96 6.16
C ILE A 7 -13.87 1.61 5.13
N GLY A 8 -14.07 1.25 3.89
CA GLY A 8 -13.26 1.69 2.76
C GLY A 8 -12.23 0.67 2.30
N GLY A 9 -12.32 0.26 1.05
CA GLY A 9 -11.44 -0.72 0.41
C GLY A 9 -10.36 -0.11 -0.46
N GLY A 10 -9.81 1.03 -0.04
CA GLY A 10 -8.61 1.60 -0.64
C GLY A 10 -7.33 0.97 -0.08
N ALA A 11 -6.18 1.57 -0.37
CA ALA A 11 -4.90 1.01 0.03
C ALA A 11 -4.78 0.82 1.54
N SER A 12 -5.13 1.82 2.33
CA SER A 12 -5.05 1.75 3.79
C SER A 12 -6.04 0.75 4.38
N GLY A 13 -7.27 0.72 3.86
CA GLY A 13 -8.29 -0.20 4.31
C GLY A 13 -7.94 -1.66 4.03
N ILE A 14 -7.44 -1.94 2.84
CA ILE A 14 -6.97 -3.28 2.47
C ILE A 14 -5.82 -3.71 3.37
N MET A 15 -4.85 -2.83 3.62
CA MET A 15 -3.73 -3.13 4.50
C MET A 15 -4.18 -3.41 5.93
N ALA A 16 -5.11 -2.60 6.45
CA ALA A 16 -5.69 -2.83 7.78
C ALA A 16 -6.40 -4.19 7.84
N ALA A 17 -7.13 -4.55 6.80
CA ALA A 17 -7.81 -5.85 6.71
C ALA A 17 -6.83 -7.02 6.72
N ILE A 18 -5.73 -6.92 5.96
CA ILE A 18 -4.68 -7.94 5.90
C ILE A 18 -4.04 -8.10 7.29
N CYS A 19 -3.69 -7.00 7.93
CA CYS A 19 -3.05 -7.04 9.25
C CYS A 19 -3.97 -7.64 10.30
N ALA A 20 -5.24 -7.25 10.32
CA ALA A 20 -6.22 -7.81 11.25
C ALA A 20 -6.43 -9.31 11.00
N GLY A 21 -6.53 -9.72 9.74
CA GLY A 21 -6.68 -11.12 9.38
C GLY A 21 -5.48 -11.97 9.80
N ARG A 22 -4.27 -11.44 9.66
CA ARG A 22 -3.04 -12.12 10.11
C ARG A 22 -2.98 -12.28 11.63
N GLN A 23 -3.68 -11.43 12.37
CA GLN A 23 -3.83 -11.53 13.83
C GLN A 23 -4.95 -12.49 14.25
N GLY A 24 -5.60 -13.14 13.30
CA GLY A 24 -6.66 -14.12 13.58
C GLY A 24 -8.07 -13.54 13.61
N ALA A 25 -8.26 -12.27 13.26
CA ALA A 25 -9.58 -11.67 13.21
C ALA A 25 -10.37 -12.12 11.98
N GLN A 26 -11.69 -12.16 12.11
CA GLN A 26 -12.60 -12.28 10.98
C GLN A 26 -12.88 -10.86 10.47
N VAL A 27 -12.48 -10.57 9.23
CA VAL A 27 -12.53 -9.21 8.69
C VAL A 27 -13.56 -9.12 7.58
N THR A 28 -14.35 -8.06 7.62
CA THR A 28 -15.26 -7.66 6.55
C THR A 28 -14.90 -6.26 6.10
N VAL A 29 -14.68 -6.08 4.80
CA VAL A 29 -14.42 -4.77 4.20
C VAL A 29 -15.69 -4.26 3.54
N PHE A 30 -16.09 -3.04 3.91
CA PHE A 30 -17.25 -2.35 3.31
C PHE A 30 -16.73 -1.28 2.36
N GLU A 31 -17.08 -1.40 1.09
CA GLU A 31 -16.65 -0.50 0.03
C GLU A 31 -17.86 0.03 -0.74
N ALA A 32 -17.93 1.35 -0.92
CA ALA A 32 -19.03 2.00 -1.62
C ALA A 32 -18.97 1.81 -3.15
N ALA A 33 -17.77 1.63 -3.70
CA ALA A 33 -17.59 1.35 -5.14
C ALA A 33 -17.93 -0.12 -5.46
N ASP A 34 -17.91 -0.45 -6.73
CA ASP A 34 -18.21 -1.80 -7.22
C ASP A 34 -17.18 -2.86 -6.87
N ARG A 35 -15.97 -2.45 -6.45
CA ARG A 35 -14.87 -3.35 -6.04
C ARG A 35 -13.87 -2.64 -5.15
N ILE A 36 -13.13 -3.42 -4.37
CA ILE A 36 -12.01 -2.91 -3.58
C ILE A 36 -10.81 -2.60 -4.47
N GLY A 37 -9.92 -1.71 -4.01
CA GLY A 37 -8.66 -1.40 -4.70
C GLY A 37 -8.82 -0.57 -5.97
N LYS A 38 -10.00 -0.07 -6.28
CA LYS A 38 -10.26 0.67 -7.51
C LYS A 38 -9.38 1.91 -7.66
N THR A 39 -9.20 2.66 -6.58
CA THR A 39 -8.36 3.86 -6.58
C THR A 39 -6.87 3.56 -6.76
N ILE A 40 -6.41 2.41 -6.30
CA ILE A 40 -5.01 1.99 -6.47
C ILE A 40 -4.66 1.87 -7.96
N LEU A 41 -5.59 1.33 -8.75
CA LEU A 41 -5.40 1.14 -10.19
C LEU A 41 -5.28 2.45 -10.95
N ALA A 42 -5.79 3.55 -10.39
CA ALA A 42 -5.75 4.88 -11.00
C ALA A 42 -4.51 5.68 -10.63
N THR A 43 -3.67 5.20 -9.70
CA THR A 43 -2.49 5.93 -9.24
C THR A 43 -1.26 5.72 -10.12
N GLY A 44 -0.34 6.69 -10.10
CA GLY A 44 0.98 6.55 -10.72
C GLY A 44 0.95 6.31 -12.23
N ASN A 45 0.03 6.91 -12.99
CA ASN A 45 -0.11 6.71 -14.44
C ASN A 45 -0.25 5.22 -14.83
N GLY A 46 -1.03 4.47 -14.04
CA GLY A 46 -1.20 3.02 -14.22
C GLY A 46 -0.08 2.18 -13.61
N ARG A 47 0.87 2.83 -12.95
CA ARG A 47 1.88 2.20 -12.10
C ARG A 47 1.65 2.68 -10.67
N CYS A 48 1.46 1.80 -9.74
CA CYS A 48 1.28 2.21 -8.35
C CYS A 48 2.54 2.92 -7.83
N ASN A 49 2.42 4.16 -7.43
CA ASN A 49 3.48 4.84 -6.67
C ASN A 49 3.46 4.27 -5.25
N LEU A 50 4.32 3.29 -5.00
CA LEU A 50 4.27 2.47 -3.80
C LEU A 50 4.96 3.14 -2.62
N SER A 51 6.15 3.69 -2.82
CA SER A 51 6.99 4.21 -1.75
C SER A 51 8.08 5.12 -2.32
N ASN A 52 8.92 5.62 -1.44
CA ASN A 52 10.12 6.36 -1.82
C ASN A 52 11.25 5.96 -0.87
N ALA A 53 12.37 5.50 -1.44
CA ALA A 53 13.52 5.03 -0.67
C ALA A 53 14.21 6.15 0.13
N ASP A 54 14.07 7.39 -0.32
CA ASP A 54 14.73 8.56 0.27
C ASP A 54 13.77 9.42 1.11
N ILE A 55 12.55 8.93 1.38
CA ILE A 55 11.55 9.67 2.14
C ILE A 55 12.01 9.93 3.57
N MET A 56 11.80 11.15 4.03
CA MET A 56 12.06 11.56 5.41
C MET A 56 10.79 12.19 6.00
N SER A 57 10.70 12.18 7.33
CA SER A 57 9.55 12.78 8.02
C SER A 57 9.39 14.28 7.70
N SER A 58 10.50 14.97 7.39
CA SER A 58 10.50 16.39 6.98
C SER A 58 9.80 16.63 5.63
N ASP A 59 9.56 15.61 4.84
CA ASP A 59 8.81 15.71 3.56
C ASP A 59 7.31 15.83 3.78
N TYR A 60 6.84 15.64 5.00
CA TYR A 60 5.42 15.71 5.36
C TYR A 60 5.11 17.01 6.11
N ASN A 61 3.84 17.41 6.07
CA ASN A 61 3.37 18.60 6.78
C ASN A 61 3.31 18.43 8.30
N ARG A 62 3.35 17.19 8.80
CA ARG A 62 3.38 16.86 10.23
C ARG A 62 4.50 15.87 10.51
N PRO A 63 5.77 16.32 10.50
CA PRO A 63 6.92 15.42 10.67
C PRO A 63 6.91 14.65 11.98
N ASP A 64 6.49 15.30 13.08
CA ASP A 64 6.41 14.69 14.41
C ASP A 64 5.44 13.52 14.46
N PHE A 65 4.31 13.63 13.77
CA PHE A 65 3.31 12.58 13.68
C PHE A 65 3.79 11.40 12.81
N VAL A 66 4.36 11.73 11.67
CA VAL A 66 4.80 10.72 10.68
C VAL A 66 6.01 9.94 11.16
N GLN A 67 6.91 10.58 11.94
CA GLN A 67 8.14 9.93 12.38
C GLN A 67 7.88 8.64 13.16
N ALA A 68 6.87 8.64 14.02
CA ALA A 68 6.52 7.45 14.79
C ALA A 68 6.10 6.28 13.88
N ALA A 69 5.34 6.56 12.83
CA ALA A 69 4.94 5.55 11.85
C ALA A 69 6.13 5.04 11.03
N MET A 70 7.04 5.94 10.62
CA MET A 70 8.23 5.57 9.87
C MET A 70 9.23 4.77 10.69
N ASP A 71 9.32 5.05 11.99
CA ASP A 71 10.16 4.27 12.89
C ASP A 71 9.62 2.84 13.07
N ALA A 72 8.31 2.70 13.13
CA ALA A 72 7.65 1.39 13.26
C ALA A 72 7.70 0.59 11.96
N LEU A 73 7.60 1.26 10.81
CA LEU A 73 7.58 0.62 9.49
C LEU A 73 8.35 1.49 8.49
N PRO A 74 9.68 1.34 8.41
CA PRO A 74 10.49 2.10 7.46
C PRO A 74 10.25 1.66 6.01
N PRO A 75 10.62 2.49 5.01
CA PRO A 75 10.39 2.19 3.59
C PRO A 75 10.93 0.83 3.13
N GLU A 76 12.05 0.38 3.67
CA GLU A 76 12.64 -0.91 3.33
C GLU A 76 11.71 -2.07 3.72
N GLU A 77 11.05 -1.96 4.85
CA GLU A 77 10.12 -2.99 5.32
C GLU A 77 8.83 -3.00 4.52
N VAL A 78 8.37 -1.85 4.07
CA VAL A 78 7.23 -1.75 3.15
C VAL A 78 7.56 -2.47 1.85
N GLN A 79 8.75 -2.24 1.29
CA GLN A 79 9.21 -2.94 0.10
C GLN A 79 9.27 -4.45 0.29
N LEU A 80 9.83 -4.91 1.42
CA LEU A 80 9.92 -6.34 1.72
C LEU A 80 8.54 -6.98 1.83
N PHE A 81 7.59 -6.31 2.47
CA PHE A 81 6.23 -6.79 2.58
C PHE A 81 5.62 -7.07 1.20
N PHE A 82 5.73 -6.13 0.27
CA PHE A 82 5.18 -6.30 -1.07
C PHE A 82 5.98 -7.29 -1.91
N SER A 83 7.29 -7.33 -1.75
CA SER A 83 8.14 -8.33 -2.41
C SER A 83 7.76 -9.75 -1.98
N ASP A 84 7.55 -9.97 -0.68
CA ASP A 84 7.12 -11.26 -0.15
C ASP A 84 5.72 -11.65 -0.64
N ALA A 85 4.87 -10.66 -0.92
CA ALA A 85 3.56 -10.87 -1.51
C ALA A 85 3.61 -11.12 -3.03
N GLY A 86 4.80 -11.06 -3.64
CA GLY A 86 4.99 -11.32 -5.06
C GLY A 86 4.97 -10.08 -5.96
N LEU A 87 4.95 -8.88 -5.39
CA LEU A 87 4.98 -7.64 -6.17
C LEU A 87 6.42 -7.31 -6.58
N LEU A 88 6.66 -7.21 -7.88
CA LEU A 88 7.90 -6.68 -8.41
C LEU A 88 7.84 -5.15 -8.42
N SER A 89 8.84 -4.50 -7.86
CA SER A 89 8.93 -3.04 -7.84
C SER A 89 10.25 -2.58 -8.47
N ILE A 90 10.23 -1.36 -8.99
CA ILE A 90 11.41 -0.69 -9.53
C ILE A 90 11.60 0.64 -8.80
N GLN A 91 12.85 1.04 -8.62
CA GLN A 91 13.19 2.35 -8.11
C GLN A 91 13.41 3.29 -9.29
N GLU A 92 12.60 4.34 -9.33
CA GLU A 92 12.72 5.43 -10.30
C GLU A 92 13.67 6.51 -9.78
N ASP A 93 13.92 7.53 -10.62
CA ASP A 93 14.67 8.71 -10.23
C ASP A 93 14.00 9.37 -8.99
N GLU A 94 14.80 10.07 -8.18
CA GLU A 94 14.36 10.70 -6.93
C GLU A 94 13.89 9.74 -5.84
N GLY A 95 14.34 8.48 -5.87
CA GLY A 95 14.04 7.49 -4.85
C GLY A 95 12.66 6.87 -4.90
N ARG A 96 11.81 7.29 -5.86
CA ARG A 96 10.44 6.80 -6.01
C ARG A 96 10.43 5.31 -6.37
N ILE A 97 9.61 4.55 -5.65
CA ILE A 97 9.42 3.12 -5.87
C ILE A 97 8.04 2.88 -6.43
N GLU A 98 7.97 2.37 -7.64
CA GLU A 98 6.72 2.03 -8.31
C GLU A 98 6.52 0.53 -8.30
N GLY A 99 5.34 0.09 -7.87
CA GLY A 99 4.94 -1.30 -8.00
C GLY A 99 4.58 -1.61 -9.43
N ASN A 100 5.07 -2.73 -9.94
CA ASN A 100 4.58 -3.28 -11.20
C ASN A 100 3.25 -3.98 -10.91
N ILE A 101 2.24 -3.20 -10.57
CA ILE A 101 0.89 -3.71 -10.44
C ILE A 101 0.47 -4.18 -11.82
N ALA A 102 0.43 -5.47 -11.92
CA ALA A 102 -0.16 -6.26 -12.99
C ALA A 102 -0.56 -5.39 -14.20
N ARG A 103 0.36 -5.14 -15.08
CA ARG A 103 -0.06 -4.84 -16.44
C ARG A 103 -0.94 -6.03 -16.85
N HIS A 104 -2.23 -5.77 -16.90
CA HIS A 104 -3.15 -6.70 -17.49
C HIS A 104 -2.52 -7.22 -18.77
N PRO A 105 -2.58 -8.52 -19.10
CA PRO A 105 -1.95 -9.04 -20.32
C PRO A 105 -2.27 -8.26 -21.59
N LYS A 106 -3.37 -7.52 -21.59
CA LYS A 106 -3.75 -6.61 -22.68
C LYS A 106 -2.88 -5.35 -22.79
N ASP A 107 -2.17 -5.00 -21.72
CA ASP A 107 -1.32 -3.80 -21.69
C ASP A 107 0.11 -4.08 -22.15
N ARG A 108 0.41 -5.31 -22.51
CA ARG A 108 1.72 -5.74 -23.05
C ARG A 108 1.79 -5.72 -24.58
N MET A 109 0.74 -5.27 -25.21
CA MET A 109 0.77 -5.13 -26.67
C MET A 109 1.04 -3.70 -27.08
#